data_eac0e516bc1d0480907b6b9a61ca8d81
#
_entry.id   eac0e516bc1d0480907b6b9a61ca8d81
#
_cell.length_a   1.000
_cell.length_b   1.000
_cell.length_c   1.000
_cell.angle_alpha   90.00
_cell.angle_beta   90.00
_cell.angle_gamma   90.00
#
_symmetry.space_group_name_H-M   'P 1'
#
loop_
_entity.id
_entity.type
_entity.pdbx_description
1 polymer ?
#
loop_
_entity_poly.entity_id
_entity_poly.type
_entity_poly.pdbx_seq_one_letter_code
_entity_poly.pdbx_strand_id
1 'polypeptide(L)'
;LRRVIANQRIKIGSYEAEILKLLDEKKYLIACEQIVDIIGQTEFGEEAQEEFRRPKYFPAEIHKIIYSLDSKLVITPNVDKIYDECAITESHSSVVVKKYYDSDLAKYLRTNDYLVIKAHGTVDETSKMIFTHKQYSNARCNYASFYKLLDSLILTHTFVFLGCGIDDPDIQLTLENANFLYEGCPPHYFVTAKGTITDSMKKILLVNRNLEVITYENVSGNHSELLEGLKDLGRLVDERRVEISATSTW
;
A
#
# COMPACT_ATOMS: atom_id res chain seq x y z
N LEU A 1 8.40 6.59 13.72
CA LEU A 1 9.85 6.43 13.95
C LEU A 1 10.37 7.41 14.99
N ARG A 2 10.05 8.72 14.93
CA ARG A 2 10.51 9.70 15.95
C ARG A 2 10.13 9.30 17.39
N ARG A 3 8.99 8.65 17.57
CA ARG A 3 8.56 8.15 18.87
C ARG A 3 9.37 6.94 19.31
N VAL A 4 9.66 6.01 18.42
CA VAL A 4 10.57 4.88 18.70
C VAL A 4 11.93 5.38 19.15
N ILE A 5 12.48 6.40 18.46
CA ILE A 5 13.74 7.04 18.85
C ILE A 5 13.65 7.61 20.28
N ALA A 6 12.57 8.33 20.60
CA ALA A 6 12.38 8.91 21.92
C ALA A 6 12.25 7.85 23.02
N ASN A 7 11.50 6.78 22.78
CA ASN A 7 11.31 5.67 23.72
C ASN A 7 12.62 4.89 23.95
N GLN A 8 13.43 4.71 22.91
CA GLN A 8 14.64 3.91 22.90
C GLN A 8 15.93 4.76 22.98
N ARG A 9 15.82 5.99 23.45
CA ARG A 9 16.92 6.98 23.43
C ARG A 9 18.21 6.48 24.08
N ILE A 10 18.11 5.70 25.16
CA ILE A 10 19.28 5.17 25.87
C ILE A 10 20.06 4.19 24.98
N LYS A 11 19.38 3.33 24.24
CA LYS A 11 20.01 2.35 23.34
C LYS A 11 20.52 3.01 22.07
N ILE A 12 19.75 3.93 21.50
CA ILE A 12 20.09 4.66 20.27
C ILE A 12 21.31 5.57 20.51
N GLY A 13 21.39 6.23 21.67
CA GLY A 13 22.57 6.96 22.12
C GLY A 13 23.13 7.94 21.10
N SER A 14 24.39 7.79 20.71
CA SER A 14 25.09 8.68 19.77
C SER A 14 24.56 8.64 18.33
N TYR A 15 23.78 7.63 17.95
CA TYR A 15 23.21 7.51 16.60
C TYR A 15 21.94 8.34 16.40
N GLU A 16 21.36 8.93 17.47
CA GLU A 16 20.11 9.70 17.42
C GLU A 16 20.14 10.80 16.35
N ALA A 17 21.21 11.58 16.31
CA ALA A 17 21.33 12.70 15.37
C ALA A 17 21.39 12.23 13.90
N GLU A 18 22.08 11.13 13.63
CA GLU A 18 22.18 10.54 12.29
C GLU A 18 20.83 10.00 11.83
N ILE A 19 20.12 9.25 12.68
CA ILE A 19 18.80 8.69 12.36
C ILE A 19 17.79 9.81 12.13
N LEU A 20 17.79 10.87 12.96
CA LEU A 20 16.91 12.02 12.75
C LEU A 20 17.17 12.71 11.42
N LYS A 21 18.44 12.86 11.02
CA LYS A 21 18.80 13.39 9.70
C LYS A 21 18.25 12.54 8.56
N LEU A 22 18.34 11.22 8.66
CA LEU A 22 17.74 10.31 7.66
C LEU A 22 16.22 10.48 7.55
N LEU A 23 15.52 10.70 8.67
CA LEU A 23 14.09 10.98 8.67
C LEU A 23 13.76 12.32 8.01
N ASP A 24 14.58 13.36 8.24
CA ASP A 24 14.40 14.67 7.60
C ASP A 24 14.63 14.59 6.08
N GLU A 25 15.58 13.74 5.66
CA GLU A 25 15.83 13.42 4.25
C GLU A 25 14.82 12.43 3.64
N LYS A 26 13.79 12.00 4.40
CA LYS A 26 12.78 11.01 4.00
C LYS A 26 13.34 9.63 3.63
N LYS A 27 14.53 9.29 4.11
CA LYS A 27 15.20 7.99 3.90
C LYS A 27 14.72 6.96 4.96
N TYR A 28 13.40 6.69 4.95
CA TYR A 28 12.76 5.93 6.03
C TYR A 28 13.26 4.49 6.15
N LEU A 29 13.52 3.81 5.03
CA LEU A 29 13.99 2.41 5.05
C LEU A 29 15.36 2.29 5.71
N ILE A 30 16.29 3.20 5.39
CA ILE A 30 17.63 3.21 5.99
C ILE A 30 17.53 3.56 7.48
N ALA A 31 16.68 4.52 7.84
CA ALA A 31 16.44 4.87 9.25
C ALA A 31 15.87 3.68 10.04
N CYS A 32 14.91 2.94 9.46
CA CYS A 32 14.40 1.70 10.06
C CYS A 32 15.50 0.64 10.21
N GLU A 33 16.34 0.46 9.18
CA GLU A 33 17.45 -0.49 9.22
C GLU A 33 18.40 -0.19 10.39
N GLN A 34 18.82 1.08 10.54
CA GLN A 34 19.70 1.49 11.65
C GLN A 34 19.03 1.28 13.02
N ILE A 35 17.76 1.63 13.16
CA ILE A 35 17.03 1.42 14.41
C ILE A 35 16.97 -0.07 14.74
N VAL A 36 16.58 -0.91 13.77
CA VAL A 36 16.50 -2.37 13.95
C VAL A 36 17.86 -2.98 14.32
N ASP A 37 18.95 -2.51 13.71
CA ASP A 37 20.30 -2.99 14.03
C ASP A 37 20.71 -2.63 15.47
N ILE A 38 20.25 -1.50 16.00
CA ILE A 38 20.59 -1.03 17.34
C ILE A 38 19.73 -1.69 18.42
N ILE A 39 18.39 -1.69 18.25
CA ILE A 39 17.48 -2.16 19.31
C ILE A 39 17.02 -3.62 19.11
N GLY A 40 17.25 -4.18 17.92
CA GLY A 40 16.78 -5.50 17.54
C GLY A 40 15.39 -5.52 16.92
N GLN A 41 15.14 -6.54 16.09
CA GLN A 41 13.86 -6.66 15.36
C GLN A 41 12.65 -6.85 16.28
N THR A 42 12.80 -7.62 17.35
CA THR A 42 11.70 -7.87 18.29
C THR A 42 11.23 -6.59 18.94
N GLU A 43 12.15 -5.82 19.51
CA GLU A 43 11.83 -4.57 20.20
C GLU A 43 11.30 -3.50 19.24
N PHE A 44 11.89 -3.38 18.04
CA PHE A 44 11.32 -2.52 17.00
C PHE A 44 9.90 -2.93 16.62
N GLY A 45 9.64 -4.24 16.52
CA GLY A 45 8.31 -4.78 16.23
C GLY A 45 7.29 -4.46 17.31
N GLU A 46 7.67 -4.54 18.58
CA GLU A 46 6.81 -4.18 19.73
C GLU A 46 6.48 -2.68 19.74
N GLU A 47 7.47 -1.82 19.52
CA GLU A 47 7.26 -0.37 19.38
C GLU A 47 6.32 -0.03 18.20
N ALA A 48 6.52 -0.67 17.06
CA ALA A 48 5.65 -0.49 15.90
C ALA A 48 4.23 -0.99 16.19
N GLN A 49 4.08 -2.15 16.83
CA GLN A 49 2.79 -2.70 17.21
C GLN A 49 2.04 -1.76 18.17
N GLU A 50 2.71 -1.22 19.17
CA GLU A 50 2.11 -0.26 20.10
C GLU A 50 1.61 0.98 19.36
N GLU A 51 2.40 1.54 18.46
CA GLU A 51 2.03 2.74 17.70
C GLU A 51 0.81 2.50 16.79
N PHE A 52 0.77 1.37 16.09
CA PHE A 52 -0.30 1.07 15.12
C PHE A 52 -1.56 0.49 15.76
N ARG A 53 -1.51 -0.01 17.00
CA ARG A 53 -2.68 -0.49 17.76
C ARG A 53 -3.37 0.56 18.60
N ARG A 54 -2.92 1.80 18.60
CA ARG A 54 -3.54 2.86 19.41
C ARG A 54 -5.00 3.06 19.04
N PRO A 55 -5.91 3.08 20.03
CA PRO A 55 -7.36 3.16 19.78
C PRO A 55 -7.83 4.48 19.18
N LYS A 56 -6.94 5.48 18.99
CA LYS A 56 -7.24 6.76 18.33
C LYS A 56 -7.25 6.70 16.80
N TYR A 57 -6.84 5.58 16.22
CA TYR A 57 -6.81 5.37 14.78
C TYR A 57 -8.02 4.56 14.34
N PHE A 58 -8.97 5.21 13.70
CA PHE A 58 -10.21 4.61 13.21
C PHE A 58 -10.32 4.77 11.70
N PRO A 59 -11.11 3.92 11.02
CA PRO A 59 -11.43 4.11 9.62
C PRO A 59 -12.06 5.49 9.39
N ALA A 60 -11.48 6.25 8.46
CA ALA A 60 -12.03 7.51 7.99
C ALA A 60 -12.96 7.28 6.77
N GLU A 61 -13.70 8.30 6.35
CA GLU A 61 -14.63 8.25 5.22
C GLU A 61 -13.96 7.74 3.93
N ILE A 62 -12.71 8.10 3.69
CA ILE A 62 -11.96 7.65 2.51
C ILE A 62 -11.86 6.12 2.42
N HIS A 63 -11.72 5.42 3.53
CA HIS A 63 -11.63 3.94 3.54
C HIS A 63 -12.97 3.31 3.11
N LYS A 64 -14.10 3.90 3.55
CA LYS A 64 -15.45 3.47 3.15
C LYS A 64 -15.68 3.69 1.65
N ILE A 65 -15.24 4.84 1.14
CA ILE A 65 -15.37 5.15 -0.29
C ILE A 65 -14.51 4.21 -1.13
N ILE A 66 -13.26 3.93 -0.72
CA ILE A 66 -12.41 2.94 -1.42
C ILE A 66 -13.09 1.57 -1.43
N TYR A 67 -13.68 1.15 -0.31
CA TYR A 67 -14.45 -0.11 -0.27
C TYR A 67 -15.65 -0.08 -1.20
N SER A 68 -16.43 1.03 -1.24
CA SER A 68 -17.62 1.17 -2.10
C SER A 68 -17.33 1.17 -3.60
N LEU A 69 -16.10 1.43 -4.03
CA LEU A 69 -15.70 1.22 -5.43
C LEU A 69 -15.83 -0.25 -5.86
N ASP A 70 -16.03 -1.15 -4.89
CA ASP A 70 -16.26 -2.59 -5.08
C ASP A 70 -15.16 -3.25 -5.94
N SER A 71 -13.93 -2.82 -5.73
CA SER A 71 -12.78 -3.50 -6.30
C SER A 71 -12.61 -4.85 -5.60
N LYS A 72 -12.68 -5.95 -6.35
CA LYS A 72 -12.57 -7.31 -5.79
C LYS A 72 -11.23 -7.56 -5.08
N LEU A 73 -10.21 -6.76 -5.40
CA LEU A 73 -8.87 -6.92 -4.88
C LEU A 73 -8.33 -5.58 -4.38
N VAL A 74 -7.93 -5.54 -3.13
CA VAL A 74 -7.17 -4.42 -2.54
C VAL A 74 -5.87 -4.96 -1.98
N ILE A 75 -4.75 -4.36 -2.39
CA ILE A 75 -3.42 -4.67 -1.88
C ILE A 75 -2.93 -3.47 -1.08
N THR A 76 -2.57 -3.68 0.17
CA THR A 76 -2.08 -2.62 1.05
C THR A 76 -0.72 -2.97 1.68
N PRO A 77 0.27 -2.07 1.61
CA PRO A 77 1.52 -2.21 2.36
C PRO A 77 1.36 -1.84 3.84
N ASN A 78 0.23 -1.23 4.23
CA ASN A 78 0.01 -0.80 5.61
C ASN A 78 -0.09 -2.00 6.54
N VAL A 79 0.68 -1.97 7.62
CA VAL A 79 0.68 -3.02 8.65
C VAL A 79 -0.45 -2.87 9.67
N ASP A 80 -1.03 -1.65 9.80
CA ASP A 80 -2.20 -1.39 10.64
C ASP A 80 -3.45 -2.13 10.12
N LYS A 81 -4.53 -2.11 10.90
CA LYS A 81 -5.78 -2.81 10.58
C LYS A 81 -6.92 -1.86 10.19
N ILE A 82 -6.63 -0.58 9.94
CA ILE A 82 -7.68 0.44 9.73
C ILE A 82 -8.54 0.10 8.51
N TYR A 83 -7.91 -0.22 7.37
CA TYR A 83 -8.65 -0.61 6.18
C TYR A 83 -9.32 -1.98 6.34
N ASP A 84 -8.62 -2.94 6.97
CA ASP A 84 -9.14 -4.28 7.23
C ASP A 84 -10.45 -4.21 8.03
N GLU A 85 -10.46 -3.45 9.14
CA GLU A 85 -11.62 -3.24 10.00
C GLU A 85 -12.77 -2.54 9.28
N CYS A 86 -12.46 -1.55 8.43
CA CYS A 86 -13.44 -0.91 7.57
C CYS A 86 -14.09 -1.94 6.63
N ALA A 87 -13.29 -2.69 5.88
CA ALA A 87 -13.78 -3.68 4.92
C ALA A 87 -14.57 -4.81 5.58
N ILE A 88 -14.14 -5.29 6.76
CA ILE A 88 -14.88 -6.29 7.55
C ILE A 88 -16.26 -5.74 7.98
N THR A 89 -16.30 -4.50 8.43
CA THR A 89 -17.54 -3.85 8.89
C THR A 89 -18.51 -3.62 7.73
N GLU A 90 -18.06 -2.99 6.66
CA GLU A 90 -18.88 -2.67 5.48
C GLU A 90 -19.36 -3.95 4.73
N SER A 91 -18.58 -5.03 4.79
CA SER A 91 -18.91 -6.31 4.16
C SER A 91 -19.77 -7.25 5.03
N HIS A 92 -20.13 -6.84 6.25
CA HIS A 92 -20.74 -7.74 7.23
C HIS A 92 -19.91 -9.02 7.45
N SER A 93 -18.60 -8.89 7.54
CA SER A 93 -17.63 -9.98 7.76
C SER A 93 -17.46 -10.97 6.59
N SER A 94 -17.88 -10.60 5.38
CA SER A 94 -17.69 -11.46 4.19
C SER A 94 -16.34 -11.25 3.48
N VAL A 95 -15.61 -10.17 3.81
CA VAL A 95 -14.28 -9.91 3.25
C VAL A 95 -13.25 -10.92 3.75
N VAL A 96 -12.34 -11.31 2.87
CA VAL A 96 -11.19 -12.16 3.18
C VAL A 96 -9.94 -11.30 3.28
N VAL A 97 -9.25 -11.33 4.44
CA VAL A 97 -7.98 -10.64 4.65
C VAL A 97 -6.85 -11.66 4.66
N LYS A 98 -5.88 -11.50 3.75
CA LYS A 98 -4.71 -12.38 3.61
C LYS A 98 -3.42 -11.58 3.70
N LYS A 99 -2.34 -12.25 4.11
CA LYS A 99 -1.02 -11.66 4.23
C LYS A 99 -0.10 -12.29 3.18
N TYR A 100 0.98 -11.61 2.84
CA TYR A 100 1.94 -12.05 1.83
C TYR A 100 2.54 -13.45 2.11
N TYR A 101 2.51 -13.90 3.35
CA TYR A 101 3.02 -15.21 3.78
C TYR A 101 1.94 -16.30 3.90
N ASP A 102 0.66 -16.00 3.61
CA ASP A 102 -0.41 -17.00 3.65
C ASP A 102 -0.34 -17.90 2.42
N SER A 103 -0.16 -19.20 2.62
CA SER A 103 0.06 -20.18 1.55
C SER A 103 -1.19 -20.42 0.69
N ASP A 104 -2.37 -20.09 1.19
CA ASP A 104 -3.66 -20.30 0.51
C ASP A 104 -4.18 -19.05 -0.24
N LEU A 105 -3.39 -17.99 -0.33
CA LEU A 105 -3.79 -16.73 -0.93
C LEU A 105 -4.31 -16.90 -2.37
N ALA A 106 -3.63 -17.70 -3.19
CA ALA A 106 -4.03 -17.95 -4.58
C ALA A 106 -5.41 -18.59 -4.73
N LYS A 107 -5.93 -19.29 -3.71
CA LYS A 107 -7.28 -19.86 -3.70
C LYS A 107 -8.33 -18.76 -3.82
N TYR A 108 -8.16 -17.67 -3.05
CA TYR A 108 -9.15 -16.58 -2.96
C TYR A 108 -9.17 -15.69 -4.19
N LEU A 109 -8.12 -15.64 -4.99
CA LEU A 109 -8.13 -14.97 -6.29
C LEU A 109 -9.06 -15.65 -7.33
N ARG A 110 -9.46 -16.89 -7.07
CA ARG A 110 -10.38 -17.65 -7.94
C ARG A 110 -11.81 -17.67 -7.43
N THR A 111 -12.08 -17.01 -6.31
CA THR A 111 -13.42 -16.86 -5.74
C THR A 111 -13.99 -15.48 -6.09
N ASN A 112 -15.27 -15.29 -5.78
CA ASN A 112 -15.92 -13.98 -5.91
C ASN A 112 -15.81 -13.13 -4.62
N ASP A 113 -15.02 -13.58 -3.64
CA ASP A 113 -14.83 -12.87 -2.39
C ASP A 113 -14.11 -11.54 -2.62
N TYR A 114 -14.43 -10.56 -1.79
CA TYR A 114 -13.62 -9.35 -1.69
C TYR A 114 -12.35 -9.71 -0.92
N LEU A 115 -11.20 -9.50 -1.55
CA LEU A 115 -9.89 -9.90 -1.02
C LEU A 115 -9.02 -8.69 -0.67
N VAL A 116 -8.61 -8.59 0.58
CA VAL A 116 -7.59 -7.64 1.04
C VAL A 116 -6.28 -8.38 1.25
N ILE A 117 -5.21 -7.93 0.60
CA ILE A 117 -3.86 -8.50 0.75
C ILE A 117 -2.96 -7.52 1.50
N LYS A 118 -2.42 -7.97 2.63
CA LYS A 118 -1.43 -7.25 3.45
C LYS A 118 -0.02 -7.57 2.92
N ALA A 119 0.49 -6.72 2.02
CA ALA A 119 1.77 -6.96 1.33
C ALA A 119 2.99 -6.90 2.27
N HIS A 120 2.92 -6.14 3.36
CA HIS A 120 4.01 -6.00 4.34
C HIS A 120 3.67 -6.58 5.71
N GLY A 121 2.73 -7.51 5.77
CA GLY A 121 2.31 -8.15 7.02
C GLY A 121 1.33 -7.32 7.85
N THR A 122 1.19 -7.67 9.10
CA THR A 122 0.22 -7.07 10.02
C THR A 122 0.81 -6.87 11.41
N VAL A 123 0.30 -5.90 12.15
CA VAL A 123 0.66 -5.64 13.55
C VAL A 123 0.40 -6.82 14.49
N ASP A 124 -0.40 -7.81 14.07
CA ASP A 124 -0.65 -9.01 14.88
C ASP A 124 0.53 -9.98 14.86
N GLU A 125 1.42 -9.89 13.86
CA GLU A 125 2.59 -10.74 13.68
C GLU A 125 3.84 -9.89 13.43
N THR A 126 4.38 -9.30 14.49
CA THR A 126 5.49 -8.31 14.41
C THR A 126 6.74 -8.84 13.71
N SER A 127 7.03 -10.14 13.84
CA SER A 127 8.17 -10.79 13.17
C SER A 127 8.03 -10.87 11.65
N LYS A 128 6.84 -10.65 11.11
CA LYS A 128 6.51 -10.69 9.68
C LYS A 128 6.30 -9.30 9.07
N MET A 129 6.38 -8.23 9.86
CA MET A 129 6.29 -6.88 9.32
C MET A 129 7.54 -6.52 8.52
N ILE A 130 7.35 -5.77 7.41
CA ILE A 130 8.42 -5.35 6.50
C ILE A 130 8.60 -3.84 6.59
N PHE A 131 9.77 -3.40 7.09
CA PHE A 131 10.15 -1.99 7.23
C PHE A 131 11.58 -1.69 6.78
N THR A 132 12.41 -2.73 6.49
CA THR A 132 13.82 -2.58 6.17
C THR A 132 14.17 -3.26 4.86
N HIS A 133 15.23 -2.81 4.18
CA HIS A 133 15.71 -3.47 2.95
C HIS A 133 16.00 -4.96 3.15
N LYS A 134 16.57 -5.32 4.30
CA LYS A 134 16.84 -6.72 4.66
C LYS A 134 15.54 -7.53 4.76
N GLN A 135 14.48 -6.96 5.36
CA GLN A 135 13.18 -7.61 5.46
C GLN A 135 12.51 -7.76 4.09
N TYR A 136 12.57 -6.77 3.21
CA TYR A 136 12.12 -6.87 1.81
C TYR A 136 12.85 -8.02 1.08
N SER A 137 14.17 -8.06 1.16
CA SER A 137 14.97 -9.11 0.51
C SER A 137 14.63 -10.51 1.05
N ASN A 138 14.49 -10.64 2.37
CA ASN A 138 14.09 -11.89 3.01
C ASN A 138 12.69 -12.33 2.59
N ALA A 139 11.74 -11.41 2.50
CA ALA A 139 10.38 -11.69 2.06
C ALA A 139 10.36 -12.20 0.61
N ARG A 140 11.07 -11.54 -0.30
CA ARG A 140 11.18 -11.97 -1.70
C ARG A 140 11.79 -13.37 -1.84
N CYS A 141 12.80 -13.71 -1.05
CA CYS A 141 13.41 -15.03 -1.06
C CYS A 141 12.49 -16.10 -0.48
N ASN A 142 11.92 -15.87 0.70
CA ASN A 142 11.19 -16.88 1.45
C ASN A 142 9.73 -17.04 1.00
N TYR A 143 9.14 -15.98 0.39
CA TYR A 143 7.75 -15.97 -0.09
C TYR A 143 7.67 -15.64 -1.58
N ALA A 144 8.58 -16.21 -2.37
CA ALA A 144 8.67 -15.98 -3.81
C ALA A 144 7.36 -16.28 -4.57
N SER A 145 6.51 -17.17 -4.04
CA SER A 145 5.19 -17.45 -4.60
C SER A 145 4.26 -16.23 -4.57
N PHE A 146 4.31 -15.43 -3.49
CA PHE A 146 3.56 -14.19 -3.38
C PHE A 146 4.02 -13.16 -4.43
N TYR A 147 5.33 -12.98 -4.58
CA TYR A 147 5.87 -12.01 -5.55
C TYR A 147 5.55 -12.41 -7.00
N LYS A 148 5.63 -13.71 -7.34
CA LYS A 148 5.16 -14.21 -8.65
C LYS A 148 3.66 -13.98 -8.88
N LEU A 149 2.87 -14.09 -7.81
CA LEU A 149 1.45 -13.76 -7.86
C LEU A 149 1.23 -12.27 -8.12
N LEU A 150 1.97 -11.39 -7.42
CA LEU A 150 1.93 -9.95 -7.61
C LEU A 150 2.31 -9.56 -9.05
N ASP A 151 3.38 -10.14 -9.60
CA ASP A 151 3.76 -9.98 -11.02
C ASP A 151 2.62 -10.36 -11.97
N SER A 152 1.94 -11.48 -11.68
CA SER A 152 0.79 -11.93 -12.50
C SER A 152 -0.41 -10.97 -12.39
N LEU A 153 -0.66 -10.41 -11.21
CA LEU A 153 -1.74 -9.46 -10.99
C LEU A 153 -1.50 -8.14 -11.74
N ILE A 154 -0.27 -7.63 -11.73
CA ILE A 154 0.11 -6.43 -12.49
C ILE A 154 -0.15 -6.62 -13.99
N LEU A 155 0.07 -7.81 -14.53
CA LEU A 155 -0.17 -8.10 -15.95
C LEU A 155 -1.66 -8.26 -16.31
N THR A 156 -2.47 -8.70 -15.37
CA THR A 156 -3.87 -9.08 -15.64
C THR A 156 -4.90 -8.07 -15.16
N HIS A 157 -4.48 -7.08 -14.37
CA HIS A 157 -5.35 -6.07 -13.77
C HIS A 157 -4.78 -4.66 -13.97
N THR A 158 -5.65 -3.67 -14.12
CA THR A 158 -5.27 -2.27 -14.02
C THR A 158 -5.26 -1.85 -12.56
N PHE A 159 -4.10 -1.41 -12.08
CA PHE A 159 -3.94 -0.94 -10.71
C PHE A 159 -4.17 0.56 -10.61
N VAL A 160 -4.83 0.97 -9.53
CA VAL A 160 -4.94 2.36 -9.10
C VAL A 160 -4.22 2.51 -7.77
N PHE A 161 -3.10 3.23 -7.76
CA PHE A 161 -2.29 3.47 -6.58
C PHE A 161 -2.80 4.71 -5.85
N LEU A 162 -3.31 4.53 -4.61
CA LEU A 162 -3.90 5.57 -3.78
C LEU A 162 -3.15 5.69 -2.45
N GLY A 163 -2.71 6.89 -2.09
CA GLY A 163 -2.10 7.17 -0.78
C GLY A 163 -0.79 6.44 -0.50
N CYS A 164 -0.16 5.85 -1.50
CA CYS A 164 1.12 5.16 -1.38
C CYS A 164 2.26 6.01 -1.98
N GLY A 165 3.48 5.77 -1.49
CA GLY A 165 4.68 6.33 -2.10
C GLY A 165 5.08 5.54 -3.34
N ILE A 166 5.50 6.25 -4.39
CA ILE A 166 6.05 5.62 -5.60
C ILE A 166 7.41 4.99 -5.35
N ASP A 167 8.02 5.30 -4.21
CA ASP A 167 9.36 4.83 -3.83
C ASP A 167 9.35 3.49 -3.07
N ASP A 168 8.18 2.83 -2.97
CA ASP A 168 8.10 1.48 -2.42
C ASP A 168 8.88 0.48 -3.28
N PRO A 169 9.88 -0.23 -2.71
CA PRO A 169 10.77 -1.09 -3.49
C PRO A 169 10.07 -2.24 -4.22
N ASP A 170 8.98 -2.78 -3.66
CA ASP A 170 8.25 -3.87 -4.28
C ASP A 170 7.40 -3.35 -5.45
N ILE A 171 6.75 -2.19 -5.27
CA ILE A 171 5.98 -1.54 -6.34
C ILE A 171 6.90 -1.17 -7.50
N GLN A 172 8.05 -0.54 -7.23
CA GLN A 172 9.01 -0.15 -8.26
C GLN A 172 9.48 -1.34 -9.08
N LEU A 173 9.98 -2.38 -8.39
CA LEU A 173 10.54 -3.55 -9.05
C LEU A 173 9.49 -4.28 -9.91
N THR A 174 8.28 -4.45 -9.38
CA THR A 174 7.20 -5.15 -10.08
C THR A 174 6.75 -4.39 -11.33
N LEU A 175 6.58 -3.06 -11.25
CA LEU A 175 6.20 -2.23 -12.39
C LEU A 175 7.30 -2.16 -13.45
N GLU A 176 8.56 -2.02 -13.05
CA GLU A 176 9.69 -2.02 -13.98
C GLU A 176 9.78 -3.34 -14.75
N ASN A 177 9.73 -4.48 -14.05
CA ASN A 177 9.77 -5.80 -14.67
C ASN A 177 8.62 -6.00 -15.67
N ALA A 178 7.38 -5.65 -15.28
CA ALA A 178 6.20 -5.81 -16.14
C ALA A 178 6.31 -4.97 -17.42
N ASN A 179 6.73 -3.71 -17.31
CA ASN A 179 6.85 -2.81 -18.46
C ASN A 179 7.90 -3.27 -19.47
N PHE A 180 9.03 -3.82 -19.01
CA PHE A 180 10.08 -4.33 -19.90
C PHE A 180 9.73 -5.63 -20.60
N LEU A 181 8.89 -6.46 -19.98
CA LEU A 181 8.53 -7.77 -20.50
C LEU A 181 7.32 -7.73 -21.45
N TYR A 182 6.42 -6.75 -21.29
CA TYR A 182 5.12 -6.74 -21.96
C TYR A 182 4.79 -5.33 -22.50
N GLU A 183 5.25 -5.04 -23.71
CA GLU A 183 4.93 -3.78 -24.39
C GLU A 183 3.44 -3.72 -24.79
N GLY A 184 2.87 -2.52 -24.69
CA GLY A 184 1.50 -2.24 -25.18
C GLY A 184 0.37 -2.57 -24.20
N CYS A 185 0.66 -2.92 -22.95
CA CYS A 185 -0.37 -3.01 -21.91
C CYS A 185 -0.99 -1.64 -21.59
N PRO A 186 -2.30 -1.57 -21.27
CA PRO A 186 -2.90 -0.35 -20.72
C PRO A 186 -2.15 0.11 -19.47
N PRO A 187 -2.03 1.42 -19.23
CA PRO A 187 -1.29 1.93 -18.07
C PRO A 187 -2.02 1.62 -16.75
N HIS A 188 -1.24 1.54 -15.68
CA HIS A 188 -1.74 1.67 -14.31
C HIS A 188 -1.85 3.15 -13.95
N TYR A 189 -2.56 3.48 -12.88
CA TYR A 189 -2.81 4.86 -12.47
C TYR A 189 -2.23 5.15 -11.10
N PHE A 190 -1.55 6.29 -10.97
CA PHE A 190 -1.02 6.79 -9.70
C PHE A 190 -1.67 8.14 -9.37
N VAL A 191 -2.41 8.17 -8.26
CA VAL A 191 -3.16 9.36 -7.83
C VAL A 191 -2.37 10.12 -6.77
N THR A 192 -2.05 11.38 -7.04
CA THR A 192 -1.25 12.21 -6.13
C THR A 192 -1.67 13.68 -6.18
N ALA A 193 -1.29 14.46 -5.15
CA ALA A 193 -1.54 15.88 -5.14
C ALA A 193 -0.74 16.60 -6.24
N LYS A 194 -1.34 17.62 -6.84
CA LYS A 194 -0.68 18.48 -7.83
C LYS A 194 0.56 19.15 -7.24
N GLY A 195 1.63 19.16 -8.02
CA GLY A 195 2.93 19.69 -7.59
C GLY A 195 3.82 18.69 -6.84
N THR A 196 3.32 17.50 -6.48
CA THR A 196 4.15 16.45 -5.87
C THR A 196 5.15 15.86 -6.87
N ILE A 197 4.74 15.75 -8.14
CA ILE A 197 5.54 15.16 -9.23
C ILE A 197 5.61 16.16 -10.37
N THR A 198 6.80 16.39 -10.90
CA THR A 198 7.02 17.28 -12.06
C THR A 198 6.50 16.63 -13.35
N ASP A 199 6.20 17.44 -14.37
CA ASP A 199 5.72 16.91 -15.66
C ASP A 199 6.80 16.07 -16.37
N SER A 200 8.08 16.37 -16.16
CA SER A 200 9.16 15.52 -16.62
C SER A 200 9.12 14.13 -15.96
N MET A 201 8.91 14.08 -14.64
CA MET A 201 8.81 12.82 -13.91
C MET A 201 7.56 12.03 -14.32
N LYS A 202 6.41 12.67 -14.58
CA LYS A 202 5.21 11.99 -15.10
C LYS A 202 5.50 11.23 -16.40
N LYS A 203 6.24 11.87 -17.33
CA LYS A 203 6.65 11.23 -18.58
C LYS A 203 7.56 10.02 -18.34
N ILE A 204 8.52 10.15 -17.42
CA ILE A 204 9.42 9.06 -17.04
C ILE A 204 8.64 7.88 -16.46
N LEU A 205 7.67 8.15 -15.57
CA LEU A 205 6.84 7.11 -14.96
C LEU A 205 5.98 6.37 -15.99
N LEU A 206 5.40 7.11 -16.94
CA LEU A 206 4.61 6.51 -18.02
C LEU A 206 5.50 5.63 -18.92
N VAL A 207 6.65 6.11 -19.33
CA VAL A 207 7.54 5.38 -20.26
C VAL A 207 8.22 4.19 -19.59
N ASN A 208 8.73 4.36 -18.35
CA ASN A 208 9.56 3.34 -17.72
C ASN A 208 8.77 2.36 -16.84
N ARG A 209 7.55 2.74 -16.40
CA ARG A 209 6.75 1.92 -15.47
C ARG A 209 5.32 1.71 -15.93
N ASN A 210 4.95 2.16 -17.12
CA ASN A 210 3.58 2.13 -17.62
C ASN A 210 2.58 2.71 -16.61
N LEU A 211 2.95 3.82 -15.95
CA LEU A 211 2.22 4.42 -14.84
C LEU A 211 1.79 5.84 -15.19
N GLU A 212 0.51 6.02 -15.45
CA GLU A 212 -0.11 7.33 -15.69
C GLU A 212 -0.42 8.04 -14.38
N VAL A 213 -0.03 9.32 -14.28
CA VAL A 213 -0.20 10.12 -13.07
C VAL A 213 -1.44 10.99 -13.16
N ILE A 214 -2.42 10.69 -12.31
CA ILE A 214 -3.61 11.51 -12.09
C ILE A 214 -3.35 12.46 -10.92
N THR A 215 -3.60 13.75 -11.11
CA THR A 215 -3.39 14.74 -10.05
C THR A 215 -4.70 15.39 -9.60
N TYR A 216 -4.82 15.64 -8.30
CA TYR A 216 -5.89 16.43 -7.71
C TYR A 216 -5.33 17.69 -7.04
N GLU A 217 -6.11 18.75 -6.96
CA GLU A 217 -5.75 19.94 -6.20
C GLU A 217 -5.74 19.62 -4.70
N ASN A 218 -4.84 20.23 -3.96
CA ASN A 218 -4.71 20.03 -2.51
C ASN A 218 -4.40 21.38 -1.84
N VAL A 219 -5.28 22.35 -2.04
CA VAL A 219 -5.08 23.72 -1.60
C VAL A 219 -5.02 23.83 -0.07
N SER A 220 -5.89 23.09 0.61
CA SER A 220 -5.98 23.09 2.08
C SER A 220 -4.95 22.18 2.77
N GLY A 221 -4.25 21.33 2.02
CA GLY A 221 -3.30 20.36 2.55
C GLY A 221 -3.93 19.16 3.30
N ASN A 222 -5.27 19.06 3.32
CA ASN A 222 -6.01 18.01 4.01
C ASN A 222 -6.54 16.89 3.09
N HIS A 223 -6.24 16.98 1.78
CA HIS A 223 -6.65 16.02 0.76
C HIS A 223 -8.16 15.86 0.58
N SER A 224 -8.96 16.88 0.91
CA SER A 224 -10.43 16.87 0.73
C SER A 224 -10.83 16.67 -0.72
N GLU A 225 -10.09 17.25 -1.65
CA GLU A 225 -10.35 17.12 -3.09
C GLU A 225 -10.15 15.69 -3.61
N LEU A 226 -9.23 14.93 -3.01
CA LEU A 226 -9.11 13.50 -3.29
C LEU A 226 -10.37 12.74 -2.85
N LEU A 227 -10.87 13.07 -1.66
CA LEU A 227 -12.08 12.44 -1.13
C LEU A 227 -13.28 12.68 -2.03
N GLU A 228 -13.49 13.94 -2.47
CA GLU A 228 -14.59 14.29 -3.39
C GLU A 228 -14.40 13.62 -4.76
N GLY A 229 -13.19 13.61 -5.31
CA GLY A 229 -12.92 12.90 -6.56
C GLY A 229 -13.20 11.40 -6.49
N LEU A 230 -12.92 10.75 -5.35
CA LEU A 230 -13.24 9.33 -5.14
C LEU A 230 -14.76 9.10 -5.00
N LYS A 231 -15.51 10.03 -4.38
CA LYS A 231 -16.98 9.98 -4.36
C LYS A 231 -17.58 10.06 -5.76
N ASP A 232 -17.08 10.99 -6.57
CA ASP A 232 -17.51 11.14 -7.97
C ASP A 232 -17.19 9.87 -8.78
N LEU A 233 -16.01 9.29 -8.58
CA LEU A 233 -15.64 8.02 -9.20
C LEU A 233 -16.60 6.91 -8.79
N GLY A 234 -16.95 6.79 -7.50
CA GLY A 234 -17.91 5.82 -7.00
C GLY A 234 -19.26 5.92 -7.69
N ARG A 235 -19.79 7.16 -7.82
CA ARG A 235 -21.05 7.43 -8.54
C ARG A 235 -20.97 6.98 -10.01
N LEU A 236 -19.89 7.30 -10.70
CA LEU A 236 -19.69 6.90 -12.11
C LEU A 236 -19.57 5.39 -12.26
N VAL A 237 -18.93 4.70 -11.32
CA VAL A 237 -18.84 3.24 -11.28
C VAL A 237 -20.24 2.62 -11.14
N ASP A 238 -21.06 3.15 -10.23
CA ASP A 238 -22.42 2.66 -10.02
C ASP A 238 -23.32 2.88 -11.25
N GLU A 239 -23.26 4.08 -11.86
CA GLU A 239 -23.97 4.38 -13.11
C GLU A 239 -23.56 3.39 -14.23
N ARG A 240 -22.27 3.14 -14.38
CA ARG A 240 -21.76 2.23 -15.40
C ARG A 240 -22.17 0.77 -15.17
N ARG A 241 -22.24 0.33 -13.92
CA ARG A 241 -22.74 -1.00 -13.57
C ARG A 241 -24.19 -1.20 -13.93
N VAL A 242 -25.04 -0.21 -13.67
CA VAL A 242 -26.46 -0.23 -14.07
C VAL A 242 -26.57 -0.37 -15.58
N GLU A 243 -25.82 0.41 -16.36
CA GLU A 243 -25.79 0.30 -17.82
C GLU A 243 -25.38 -1.11 -18.30
N ILE A 244 -24.28 -1.65 -17.74
CA ILE A 244 -23.78 -2.98 -18.10
C ILE A 244 -24.82 -4.04 -17.77
N SER A 245 -25.41 -4.00 -16.57
CA SER A 245 -26.43 -4.97 -16.16
C SER A 245 -27.68 -4.92 -17.02
N ALA A 246 -28.08 -3.73 -17.50
CA ALA A 246 -29.23 -3.57 -18.41
C ALA A 246 -28.96 -4.07 -19.85
N THR A 247 -27.70 -4.12 -20.27
CA THR A 247 -27.29 -4.53 -21.62
C THR A 247 -26.75 -5.96 -21.68
N SER A 248 -26.42 -6.58 -20.54
CA SER A 248 -25.95 -7.97 -20.49
C SER A 248 -27.12 -8.93 -20.61
N THR A 249 -27.22 -9.62 -21.73
CA THR A 249 -28.07 -10.81 -21.88
C THR A 249 -27.30 -12.02 -21.39
N TRP A 250 -27.78 -12.66 -20.33
CA TRP A 250 -27.27 -13.94 -19.80
C TRP A 250 -27.79 -15.11 -20.63
#